data_8dcb0fefa7dc464b20922f0998f3c7dc
#
_entry.id   8dcb0fefa7dc464b20922f0998f3c7dc
#
_cell.length_a   1.000
_cell.length_b   1.000
_cell.length_c   1.000
_cell.angle_alpha   90.00
_cell.angle_beta   90.00
_cell.angle_gamma   90.00
#
_symmetry.space_group_name_H-M   'P 1'
#
loop_
_entity.id
_entity.type
_entity.pdbx_description
1 polymer ?
#
loop_
_entity_poly.entity_id
_entity_poly.type
_entity_poly.pdbx_seq_one_letter_code
_entity_poly.pdbx_strand_id
1 'polypeptide(L)'
;IQEISTMEYFRGNSYIVSVEDFKVMEYLDVIGWEISIRMEYLTSFMDYCAEKQLTEKEVIKLGMDLSKALEYCRKLKIIHRDIKPENIFVSRFGDFKLGDFGIARELERTMSGFSKKGTYSYMAPEMYKGEKYDSRVDIYSLGIVLYRLMNHNRLPFMSLEKQFITYRD
;
A
#
# COMPACT_ATOMS: atom_id res chain seq x y z
N ILE A 1 1.39 -19.89 0.03
CA ILE A 1 0.05 -20.51 0.23
C ILE A 1 -0.77 -19.70 1.25
N GLN A 2 -0.21 -19.32 2.39
CA GLN A 2 -0.94 -18.60 3.44
C GLN A 2 -1.43 -17.20 3.01
N GLU A 3 -0.69 -16.51 2.15
CA GLU A 3 -1.01 -15.17 1.65
C GLU A 3 -2.12 -15.19 0.60
N ILE A 4 -2.17 -16.21 -0.25
CA ILE A 4 -3.24 -16.38 -1.24
C ILE A 4 -4.58 -16.60 -0.52
N SER A 5 -4.58 -17.36 0.59
CA SER A 5 -5.77 -17.51 1.43
C SER A 5 -6.23 -16.19 2.04
N THR A 6 -5.29 -15.27 2.33
CA THR A 6 -5.62 -13.93 2.85
C THR A 6 -6.38 -13.09 1.82
N MET A 7 -6.05 -13.23 0.53
CA MET A 7 -6.75 -12.51 -0.53
C MET A 7 -8.20 -12.96 -0.73
N GLU A 8 -8.51 -14.22 -0.45
CA GLU A 8 -9.90 -14.71 -0.49
C GLU A 8 -10.79 -14.03 0.54
N TYR A 9 -10.24 -13.64 1.71
CA TYR A 9 -10.98 -12.89 2.72
C TYR A 9 -11.37 -11.49 2.27
N PHE A 10 -10.68 -10.93 1.26
CA PHE A 10 -10.99 -9.60 0.73
C PHE A 10 -12.01 -9.61 -0.40
N ARG A 11 -12.41 -10.78 -0.89
CA ARG A 11 -13.37 -10.89 -2.00
C ARG A 11 -14.68 -10.18 -1.68
N GLY A 12 -15.09 -9.27 -2.57
CA GLY A 12 -16.31 -8.47 -2.40
C GLY A 12 -16.17 -7.24 -1.51
N ASN A 13 -14.98 -6.93 -0.99
CA ASN A 13 -14.76 -5.67 -0.28
C ASN A 13 -14.61 -4.52 -1.28
N SER A 14 -15.41 -3.45 -1.09
CA SER A 14 -15.44 -2.32 -2.02
C SER A 14 -14.19 -1.44 -1.95
N TYR A 15 -13.40 -1.53 -0.88
CA TYR A 15 -12.24 -0.65 -0.61
C TYR A 15 -10.90 -1.37 -0.77
N ILE A 16 -10.91 -2.65 -1.15
CA ILE A 16 -9.72 -3.46 -1.38
C ILE A 16 -9.80 -4.01 -2.80
N VAL A 17 -8.66 -4.07 -3.49
CA VAL A 17 -8.55 -4.66 -4.83
C VAL A 17 -8.97 -6.13 -4.77
N SER A 18 -9.94 -6.50 -5.57
CA SER A 18 -10.49 -7.85 -5.56
C SER A 18 -9.63 -8.79 -6.41
N VAL A 19 -9.22 -9.90 -5.83
CA VAL A 19 -8.65 -11.04 -6.57
C VAL A 19 -9.80 -11.93 -7.04
N GLU A 20 -9.87 -12.15 -8.35
CA GLU A 20 -10.90 -12.97 -8.97
C GLU A 20 -10.51 -14.45 -8.98
N ASP A 21 -9.24 -14.72 -9.30
CA ASP A 21 -8.71 -16.08 -9.47
C ASP A 21 -7.18 -16.09 -9.33
N PHE A 22 -6.60 -17.24 -9.03
CA PHE A 22 -5.15 -17.42 -9.05
C PHE A 22 -4.79 -18.85 -9.49
N LYS A 23 -3.59 -19.00 -10.04
CA LYS A 23 -3.01 -20.28 -10.42
C LYS A 23 -1.59 -20.37 -9.89
N VAL A 24 -1.27 -21.50 -9.29
CA VAL A 24 0.09 -21.82 -8.83
C VAL A 24 0.58 -23.01 -9.66
N MET A 25 1.73 -22.87 -10.30
CA MET A 25 2.39 -23.95 -11.04
C MET A 25 3.78 -24.16 -10.44
N GLU A 26 4.11 -25.41 -10.15
CA GLU A 26 5.43 -25.82 -9.71
C GLU A 26 6.28 -26.17 -10.94
N TYR A 27 7.51 -25.69 -10.99
CA TYR A 27 8.47 -26.12 -12.01
C TYR A 27 9.08 -27.45 -11.58
N LEU A 28 9.00 -28.47 -12.45
CA LEU A 28 9.52 -29.81 -12.16
C LEU A 28 11.05 -29.90 -12.29
N ASP A 29 11.64 -29.01 -13.10
CA ASP A 29 13.07 -29.06 -13.45
C ASP A 29 13.96 -28.13 -12.60
N VAL A 30 13.37 -27.22 -11.87
CA VAL A 30 14.05 -26.27 -10.97
C VAL A 30 13.20 -26.03 -9.73
N ILE A 31 13.83 -25.76 -8.60
CA ILE A 31 13.09 -25.35 -7.38
C ILE A 31 12.51 -23.97 -7.62
N GLY A 32 11.22 -23.92 -8.02
CA GLY A 32 10.55 -22.67 -8.32
C GLY A 32 9.04 -22.84 -8.52
N TRP A 33 8.34 -21.73 -8.38
CA TRP A 33 6.89 -21.66 -8.51
C TRP A 33 6.53 -20.47 -9.39
N GLU A 34 5.57 -20.64 -10.28
CA GLU A 34 4.92 -19.55 -10.99
C GLU A 34 3.55 -19.31 -10.35
N ILE A 35 3.28 -18.06 -9.97
CA ILE A 35 2.01 -17.65 -9.41
C ILE A 35 1.39 -16.62 -10.35
N SER A 36 0.28 -16.99 -10.98
CA SER A 36 -0.53 -16.10 -11.82
C SER A 36 -1.75 -15.66 -11.02
N ILE A 37 -1.97 -14.35 -10.90
CA ILE A 37 -3.11 -13.79 -10.16
C ILE A 37 -3.95 -12.96 -11.12
N ARG A 38 -5.25 -13.23 -11.18
CA ARG A 38 -6.23 -12.41 -11.90
C ARG A 38 -6.96 -11.52 -10.92
N MET A 39 -6.91 -10.20 -11.17
CA MET A 39 -7.52 -9.17 -10.34
C MET A 39 -8.46 -8.30 -11.16
N GLU A 40 -9.35 -7.56 -10.49
CA GLU A 40 -10.12 -6.52 -11.14
C GLU A 40 -9.19 -5.48 -11.79
N TYR A 41 -9.58 -4.98 -12.96
CA TYR A 41 -8.81 -3.95 -13.66
C TYR A 41 -9.19 -2.57 -13.14
N LEU A 42 -8.20 -1.83 -12.65
CA LEU A 42 -8.36 -0.50 -12.04
C LEU A 42 -7.30 0.45 -12.59
N THR A 43 -7.57 1.74 -12.54
CA THR A 43 -6.56 2.77 -12.84
C THR A 43 -5.60 2.89 -11.64
N SER A 44 -4.30 2.92 -11.87
CA SER A 44 -3.36 3.22 -10.81
C SER A 44 -3.59 4.64 -10.29
N PHE A 45 -3.42 4.86 -8.99
CA PHE A 45 -3.56 6.19 -8.42
C PHE A 45 -2.51 7.18 -8.97
N MET A 46 -1.35 6.68 -9.34
CA MET A 46 -0.29 7.48 -9.95
C MET A 46 -0.72 8.02 -11.31
N ASP A 47 -1.30 7.17 -12.17
CA ASP A 47 -1.81 7.58 -13.48
C ASP A 47 -3.01 8.53 -13.33
N TYR A 48 -3.90 8.24 -12.40
CA TYR A 48 -5.04 9.11 -12.08
C TYR A 48 -4.60 10.52 -11.67
N CYS A 49 -3.55 10.64 -10.84
CA CYS A 49 -2.97 11.91 -10.45
C CYS A 49 -2.14 12.59 -11.53
N ALA A 50 -1.62 11.84 -12.50
CA ALA A 50 -0.91 12.41 -13.65
C ALA A 50 -1.87 13.15 -14.61
N GLU A 51 -3.11 12.68 -14.71
CA GLU A 51 -4.13 13.26 -15.57
C GLU A 51 -4.81 14.49 -14.96
N LYS A 52 -4.86 14.59 -13.62
CA LYS A 52 -5.53 15.71 -12.94
C LYS A 52 -5.01 15.94 -11.52
N GLN A 53 -5.13 17.18 -11.07
CA GLN A 53 -4.93 17.51 -9.66
C GLN A 53 -6.18 17.14 -8.85
N LEU A 54 -5.98 16.45 -7.71
CA LEU A 54 -7.07 16.11 -6.80
C LEU A 54 -7.64 17.34 -6.12
N THR A 55 -8.96 17.39 -6.02
CA THR A 55 -9.66 18.33 -5.18
C THR A 55 -9.57 17.92 -3.70
N GLU A 56 -9.77 18.85 -2.78
CA GLU A 56 -9.85 18.57 -1.34
C GLU A 56 -10.90 17.48 -1.03
N LYS A 57 -12.05 17.52 -1.69
CA LYS A 57 -13.09 16.51 -1.53
C LYS A 57 -12.64 15.11 -1.94
N GLU A 58 -11.84 15.00 -2.99
CA GLU A 58 -11.29 13.71 -3.44
C GLU A 58 -10.21 13.21 -2.47
N VAL A 59 -9.40 14.09 -1.90
CA VAL A 59 -8.42 13.72 -0.87
C VAL A 59 -9.14 13.24 0.41
N ILE A 60 -10.20 13.91 0.82
CA ILE A 60 -11.03 13.45 1.95
C ILE A 60 -11.66 12.09 1.65
N LYS A 61 -12.23 11.91 0.44
CA LYS A 61 -12.81 10.63 0.01
C LYS A 61 -11.77 9.52 0.04
N LEU A 62 -10.58 9.76 -0.49
CA LEU A 62 -9.46 8.82 -0.45
C LEU A 62 -9.14 8.42 1.01
N GLY A 63 -9.03 9.38 1.91
CA GLY A 63 -8.79 9.11 3.33
C GLY A 63 -9.89 8.25 3.95
N MET A 64 -11.16 8.53 3.62
CA MET A 64 -12.31 7.76 4.11
C MET A 64 -12.33 6.32 3.54
N ASP A 65 -12.12 6.16 2.24
CA ASP A 65 -12.18 4.85 1.58
C ASP A 65 -11.04 3.94 2.09
N LEU A 66 -9.81 4.47 2.17
CA LEU A 66 -8.68 3.71 2.69
C LEU A 66 -8.79 3.43 4.20
N SER A 67 -9.35 4.34 4.99
CA SER A 67 -9.62 4.07 6.41
C SER A 67 -10.59 2.89 6.61
N LYS A 68 -11.60 2.75 5.73
CA LYS A 68 -12.51 1.59 5.74
C LYS A 68 -11.78 0.30 5.33
N ALA A 69 -10.87 0.36 4.34
CA ALA A 69 -10.02 -0.77 3.99
C ALA A 69 -9.17 -1.21 5.19
N LEU A 70 -8.51 -0.25 5.87
CA LEU A 70 -7.66 -0.52 7.02
C LEU A 70 -8.45 -1.01 8.25
N GLU A 71 -9.67 -0.51 8.46
CA GLU A 71 -10.57 -1.05 9.49
C GLU A 71 -10.91 -2.52 9.23
N TYR A 72 -11.17 -2.88 7.98
CA TYR A 72 -11.44 -4.26 7.60
C TYR A 72 -10.20 -5.14 7.81
N CYS A 73 -9.02 -4.70 7.39
CA CYS A 73 -7.76 -5.38 7.65
C CYS A 73 -7.53 -5.62 9.16
N ARG A 74 -7.77 -4.59 9.99
CA ARG A 74 -7.64 -4.68 11.44
C ARG A 74 -8.57 -5.75 12.05
N LYS A 75 -9.82 -5.85 11.57
CA LYS A 75 -10.78 -6.90 12.01
C LYS A 75 -10.27 -8.31 11.69
N LEU A 76 -9.56 -8.46 10.59
CA LEU A 76 -8.92 -9.71 10.17
C LEU A 76 -7.51 -9.91 10.77
N LYS A 77 -7.03 -8.98 11.62
CA LYS A 77 -5.67 -8.97 12.20
C LYS A 77 -4.56 -8.93 11.14
N ILE A 78 -4.84 -8.28 10.02
CA ILE A 78 -3.90 -8.08 8.92
C ILE A 78 -3.31 -6.67 9.02
N ILE A 79 -2.01 -6.53 8.85
CA ILE A 79 -1.28 -5.27 8.75
C ILE A 79 -0.69 -5.21 7.35
N HIS A 80 -1.00 -4.13 6.60
CA HIS A 80 -0.58 -3.97 5.21
C HIS A 80 0.92 -3.68 5.08
N ARG A 81 1.46 -2.78 5.90
CA ARG A 81 2.89 -2.42 6.01
C ARG A 81 3.49 -1.66 4.82
N ASP A 82 2.72 -1.41 3.77
CA ASP A 82 3.20 -0.74 2.55
C ASP A 82 2.16 0.19 1.94
N ILE A 83 1.54 1.04 2.77
CA ILE A 83 0.62 2.06 2.30
C ILE A 83 1.41 3.18 1.62
N LYS A 84 1.21 3.33 0.32
CA LYS A 84 1.84 4.35 -0.51
C LYS A 84 1.01 4.56 -1.78
N PRO A 85 1.21 5.68 -2.52
CA PRO A 85 0.45 5.97 -3.75
C PRO A 85 0.46 4.84 -4.78
N GLU A 86 1.57 4.12 -4.90
CA GLU A 86 1.75 3.04 -5.87
C GLU A 86 0.84 1.82 -5.59
N ASN A 87 0.40 1.66 -4.33
CA ASN A 87 -0.47 0.58 -3.88
C ASN A 87 -1.95 1.01 -3.74
N ILE A 88 -2.28 2.19 -4.28
CA ILE A 88 -3.64 2.71 -4.32
C ILE A 88 -4.14 2.67 -5.76
N PHE A 89 -5.41 2.33 -5.92
CA PHE A 89 -6.08 2.20 -7.20
C PHE A 89 -7.40 2.94 -7.19
N VAL A 90 -7.88 3.30 -8.38
CA VAL A 90 -9.12 4.06 -8.56
C VAL A 90 -10.06 3.28 -9.46
N SER A 91 -11.30 3.06 -9.00
CA SER A 91 -12.34 2.43 -9.80
C SER A 91 -12.88 3.41 -10.85
N ARG A 92 -13.54 2.88 -11.88
CA ARG A 92 -14.25 3.70 -12.88
C ARG A 92 -15.33 4.61 -12.27
N PHE A 93 -15.74 4.36 -11.03
CA PHE A 93 -16.73 5.17 -10.31
C PHE A 93 -16.08 6.21 -9.38
N GLY A 94 -14.75 6.28 -9.35
CA GLY A 94 -14.00 7.22 -8.50
C GLY A 94 -13.84 6.76 -7.05
N ASP A 95 -14.02 5.45 -6.76
CA ASP A 95 -13.75 4.90 -5.44
C ASP A 95 -12.27 4.51 -5.34
N PHE A 96 -11.67 4.82 -4.20
CA PHE A 96 -10.28 4.46 -3.94
C PHE A 96 -10.19 3.09 -3.27
N LYS A 97 -9.28 2.26 -3.76
CA LYS A 97 -9.07 0.91 -3.28
C LYS A 97 -7.60 0.67 -2.93
N LEU A 98 -7.40 -0.07 -1.86
CA LEU A 98 -6.08 -0.52 -1.42
C LEU A 98 -5.75 -1.84 -2.09
N GLY A 99 -4.57 -1.95 -2.70
CA GLY A 99 -4.06 -3.16 -3.32
C GLY A 99 -2.67 -3.51 -2.82
N ASP A 100 -2.10 -4.56 -3.37
CA ASP A 100 -0.75 -5.07 -3.08
C ASP A 100 -0.51 -5.38 -1.59
N PHE A 101 -1.21 -6.39 -1.08
CA PHE A 101 -1.10 -6.87 0.30
C PHE A 101 0.20 -7.63 0.61
N GLY A 102 1.27 -7.35 -0.13
CA GLY A 102 2.61 -7.77 0.26
C GLY A 102 2.98 -9.21 -0.09
N ILE A 103 2.26 -9.85 -1.04
CA ILE A 103 2.69 -11.15 -1.58
C ILE A 103 4.12 -11.06 -2.13
N ALA A 104 4.45 -9.96 -2.79
CA ALA A 104 5.79 -9.71 -3.32
C ALA A 104 6.83 -9.44 -2.22
N ARG A 105 6.45 -8.90 -1.05
CA ARG A 105 7.40 -8.49 -0.01
C ARG A 105 8.05 -9.64 0.74
N GLU A 106 7.38 -10.75 0.91
CA GLU A 106 7.99 -11.92 1.55
C GLU A 106 8.95 -12.63 0.58
N LEU A 107 8.67 -12.62 -0.71
CA LEU A 107 9.58 -13.07 -1.78
C LEU A 107 10.80 -12.15 -1.92
N GLU A 108 10.62 -10.82 -1.82
CA GLU A 108 11.73 -9.87 -1.85
C GLU A 108 12.60 -9.87 -0.57
N ARG A 109 12.05 -10.23 0.59
CA ARG A 109 12.85 -10.41 1.83
C ARG A 109 13.83 -11.56 1.72
N THR A 110 13.52 -12.58 0.93
CA THR A 110 14.43 -13.71 0.65
C THR A 110 15.43 -13.43 -0.45
N MET A 111 15.18 -12.44 -1.32
CA MET A 111 15.99 -12.18 -2.52
C MET A 111 16.77 -10.85 -2.49
N SER A 112 17.21 -10.38 -1.33
CA SER A 112 18.13 -9.23 -1.18
C SER A 112 17.57 -7.81 -1.45
N GLY A 113 17.65 -7.02 -0.43
CA GLY A 113 17.92 -5.58 -0.55
C GLY A 113 16.79 -4.72 -1.07
N PHE A 114 15.96 -4.25 -0.18
CA PHE A 114 15.05 -3.13 -0.34
C PHE A 114 15.48 -2.17 -1.46
N SER A 115 14.62 -1.89 -2.41
CA SER A 115 14.71 -0.72 -3.26
C SER A 115 14.51 0.51 -2.38
N LYS A 116 15.61 1.04 -1.91
CA LYS A 116 15.78 1.76 -0.65
C LYS A 116 15.28 3.21 -0.60
N LYS A 117 14.80 3.84 -1.68
CA LYS A 117 14.60 5.29 -1.67
C LYS A 117 13.16 5.79 -1.52
N GLY A 118 12.16 5.07 -1.97
CA GLY A 118 10.77 5.55 -2.00
C GLY A 118 9.91 5.10 -0.81
N THR A 119 10.02 3.85 -0.43
CA THR A 119 9.15 3.20 0.56
C THR A 119 9.35 3.70 1.99
N TYR A 120 10.58 4.05 2.36
CA TYR A 120 10.88 4.57 3.70
C TYR A 120 10.17 5.88 4.04
N SER A 121 9.83 6.69 3.03
CA SER A 121 9.18 7.98 3.24
C SER A 121 7.77 7.89 3.82
N TYR A 122 7.13 6.73 3.73
CA TYR A 122 5.79 6.46 4.26
C TYR A 122 5.81 5.57 5.50
N MET A 123 6.96 4.99 5.83
CA MET A 123 7.10 4.02 6.90
C MET A 123 6.99 4.67 8.27
N ALA A 124 6.23 4.06 9.16
CA ALA A 124 6.12 4.50 10.55
C ALA A 124 7.47 4.38 11.28
N PRO A 125 7.81 5.33 12.19
CA PRO A 125 9.10 5.36 12.88
C PRO A 125 9.44 4.07 13.62
N GLU A 126 8.46 3.45 14.29
CA GLU A 126 8.62 2.19 15.01
C GLU A 126 8.96 1.02 14.08
N MET A 127 8.42 1.01 12.85
CA MET A 127 8.81 0.01 11.84
C MET A 127 10.24 0.22 11.37
N TYR A 128 10.61 1.47 11.12
CA TYR A 128 11.98 1.82 10.69
C TYR A 128 13.02 1.44 11.74
N LYS A 129 12.69 1.62 13.02
CA LYS A 129 13.55 1.29 14.16
C LYS A 129 13.56 -0.21 14.49
N GLY A 130 12.69 -1.02 13.87
CA GLY A 130 12.55 -2.45 14.18
C GLY A 130 11.91 -2.72 15.55
N GLU A 131 11.17 -1.75 16.09
CA GLU A 131 10.43 -1.88 17.34
C GLU A 131 9.16 -2.73 17.17
N LYS A 132 8.54 -3.11 18.27
CA LYS A 132 7.22 -3.76 18.23
C LYS A 132 6.16 -2.77 17.73
N TYR A 133 5.34 -3.18 16.76
CA TYR A 133 4.30 -2.35 16.17
C TYR A 133 2.99 -3.12 15.99
N ASP A 134 1.91 -2.39 15.77
CA ASP A 134 0.58 -2.91 15.44
C ASP A 134 -0.01 -2.24 14.18
N SER A 135 -1.31 -2.40 13.93
CA SER A 135 -1.99 -1.85 12.75
C SER A 135 -1.96 -0.32 12.63
N ARG A 136 -1.52 0.42 13.66
CA ARG A 136 -1.40 1.89 13.61
C ARG A 136 -0.33 2.35 12.64
N VAL A 137 0.63 1.51 12.30
CA VAL A 137 1.66 1.82 11.30
C VAL A 137 1.05 2.10 9.92
N ASP A 138 -0.05 1.44 9.57
CA ASP A 138 -0.76 1.69 8.32
C ASP A 138 -1.50 3.04 8.35
N ILE A 139 -2.04 3.43 9.51
CA ILE A 139 -2.65 4.75 9.70
C ILE A 139 -1.61 5.86 9.57
N TYR A 140 -0.42 5.67 10.13
CA TYR A 140 0.70 6.61 9.95
C TYR A 140 1.03 6.78 8.46
N SER A 141 1.20 5.68 7.74
CA SER A 141 1.52 5.70 6.31
C SER A 141 0.43 6.38 5.48
N LEU A 142 -0.86 6.12 5.78
CA LEU A 142 -1.98 6.83 5.18
C LEU A 142 -1.93 8.33 5.48
N GLY A 143 -1.62 8.72 6.72
CA GLY A 143 -1.44 10.12 7.11
C GLY A 143 -0.36 10.82 6.28
N ILE A 144 0.76 10.16 6.01
CA ILE A 144 1.81 10.69 5.12
C ILE A 144 1.31 10.88 3.68
N VAL A 145 0.54 9.93 3.15
CA VAL A 145 -0.06 10.04 1.81
C VAL A 145 -0.96 11.27 1.75
N LEU A 146 -1.91 11.41 2.69
CA LEU A 146 -2.85 12.54 2.73
C LEU A 146 -2.13 13.87 2.92
N TYR A 147 -1.15 13.92 3.82
CA TYR A 147 -0.34 15.12 4.03
C TYR A 147 0.33 15.59 2.74
N ARG A 148 0.96 14.67 1.99
CA ARG A 148 1.61 15.01 0.71
C ARG A 148 0.63 15.59 -0.30
N LEU A 149 -0.54 14.96 -0.44
CA LEU A 149 -1.58 15.43 -1.38
C LEU A 149 -2.09 16.83 -1.04
N MET A 150 -2.21 17.14 0.25
CA MET A 150 -2.65 18.46 0.73
C MET A 150 -1.53 19.49 0.81
N ASN A 151 -0.27 19.09 0.68
CA ASN A 151 0.89 19.95 0.86
C ASN A 151 1.84 19.92 -0.36
N HIS A 152 1.29 20.06 -1.57
CA HIS A 152 2.05 20.16 -2.82
C HIS A 152 3.09 19.03 -2.99
N ASN A 153 2.72 17.79 -2.65
CA ASN A 153 3.58 16.60 -2.68
C ASN A 153 4.85 16.67 -1.82
N ARG A 154 4.92 17.61 -0.87
CA ARG A 154 6.03 17.67 0.08
C ARG A 154 5.85 16.66 1.19
N LEU A 155 6.93 16.00 1.57
CA LEU A 155 6.95 15.15 2.74
C LEU A 155 6.94 16.01 4.02
N PRO A 156 6.31 15.55 5.12
CA PRO A 156 6.48 16.17 6.41
C PRO A 156 7.96 16.14 6.81
N PHE A 157 8.37 17.10 7.63
CA PHE A 157 9.75 17.21 8.16
C PHE A 157 10.84 17.44 7.09
N MET A 158 10.48 17.88 5.88
CA MET A 158 11.45 18.35 4.90
C MET A 158 11.52 19.88 4.92
N SER A 159 12.72 20.43 5.09
CA SER A 159 12.95 21.86 4.93
C SER A 159 12.83 22.27 3.46
N LEU A 160 12.61 23.59 3.20
CA LEU A 160 12.61 24.17 1.87
C LEU A 160 13.97 23.94 1.14
N GLU A 161 15.05 23.72 1.90
CA GLU A 161 16.42 23.53 1.39
C GLU A 161 16.79 22.06 1.11
N LYS A 162 15.83 21.14 1.04
CA LYS A 162 16.04 19.68 0.75
C LYS A 162 16.90 18.93 1.78
N GLN A 163 17.09 19.46 2.98
CA GLN A 163 17.75 18.70 4.04
C GLN A 163 16.70 17.87 4.79
N PHE A 164 16.95 16.56 4.86
CA PHE A 164 16.18 15.69 5.75
C PHE A 164 16.43 16.13 7.19
N ILE A 165 15.40 16.62 7.86
CA ILE A 165 15.42 16.72 9.31
C ILE A 165 15.31 15.27 9.78
N THR A 166 16.40 14.72 10.27
CA THR A 166 16.43 13.35 10.76
C THR A 166 15.55 13.23 12.00
N TYR A 167 14.80 12.15 12.13
CA TYR A 167 14.00 11.77 13.31
C TYR A 167 14.86 11.54 14.56
N ARG A 168 15.82 12.39 14.85
CA ARG A 168 16.77 12.22 15.95
C ARG A 168 16.45 13.04 17.20
N ASP A 169 15.41 13.88 17.14
CA ASP A 169 15.00 14.71 18.28
C ASP A 169 13.54 14.45 18.63
#